data_d4ace0435833294a978768e8ef6eeb12
#
_entry.id   d4ace0435833294a978768e8ef6eeb12
#
_cell.length_a   1.000
_cell.length_b   1.000
_cell.length_c   1.000
_cell.angle_alpha   90.00
_cell.angle_beta   90.00
_cell.angle_gamma   90.00
#
_symmetry.space_group_name_H-M   'P 1'
#
loop_
_entity.id
_entity.type
_entity.pdbx_description
1 polymer ?
#
loop_
_entity_poly.entity_id
_entity_poly.type
_entity_poly.pdbx_seq_one_letter_code
_entity_poly.pdbx_strand_id
1 'polypeptide(L)'
;MKKEKMNDKGFSLVELIIVIAIMAVLVVVLAPQYLKYVEKSRNSTDLQNATEMVTAFQVYASDPDVATADAYKAGEKFTVTVSSSGTTIGENNAAAAKAALFEAGLSTAKTAEPTTTCVSRTNWTTYVITGTVADNGSIKFDYSCSGGKSADAFANAMAGKTTTSSGSGS
;
A
#
# COMPACT_ATOMS: atom_id res chain seq x y z
N MET A 1 42.07 -20.13 51.07
CA MET A 1 41.19 -19.70 49.99
C MET A 1 41.39 -18.22 49.71
N LYS A 2 42.07 -17.88 48.60
CA LYS A 2 42.27 -16.49 48.15
C LYS A 2 40.96 -16.05 47.45
N LYS A 3 40.29 -15.04 48.02
CA LYS A 3 39.19 -14.34 47.33
C LYS A 3 39.81 -13.44 46.25
N GLU A 4 39.55 -13.78 44.98
CA GLU A 4 39.86 -12.90 43.87
C GLU A 4 38.97 -11.65 43.99
N LYS A 5 39.58 -10.47 44.08
CA LYS A 5 38.90 -9.19 43.97
C LYS A 5 38.45 -9.02 42.53
N MET A 6 37.18 -9.12 42.27
CA MET A 6 36.59 -8.66 41.03
C MET A 6 36.81 -7.15 40.90
N ASN A 7 37.51 -6.75 39.84
CA ASN A 7 37.79 -5.37 39.52
C ASN A 7 36.51 -4.74 38.98
N ASP A 8 35.71 -4.12 39.83
CA ASP A 8 34.57 -3.27 39.45
C ASP A 8 35.10 -1.97 38.83
N LYS A 9 35.51 -2.06 37.56
CA LYS A 9 35.75 -0.85 36.75
C LYS A 9 34.40 -0.28 36.33
N GLY A 10 33.88 0.67 37.11
CA GLY A 10 32.72 1.47 36.72
C GLY A 10 33.02 2.32 35.49
N PHE A 11 32.06 2.50 34.62
CA PHE A 11 32.16 3.40 33.47
C PHE A 11 32.42 4.85 33.94
N SER A 12 33.35 5.51 33.23
CA SER A 12 33.61 6.94 33.46
C SER A 12 32.43 7.77 32.91
N LEU A 13 32.07 8.82 33.67
CA LEU A 13 31.03 9.78 33.23
C LEU A 13 31.37 10.38 31.84
N VAL A 14 32.66 10.60 31.59
CA VAL A 14 33.15 11.14 30.30
C VAL A 14 32.91 10.16 29.15
N GLU A 15 33.14 8.85 29.35
CA GLU A 15 32.88 7.82 28.34
C GLU A 15 31.39 7.78 27.98
N LEU A 16 30.49 7.93 28.96
CA LEU A 16 29.05 7.97 28.69
C LEU A 16 28.67 9.21 27.88
N ILE A 17 29.20 10.40 28.22
CA ILE A 17 28.92 11.64 27.51
C ILE A 17 29.40 11.56 26.05
N ILE A 18 30.57 11.01 25.78
CA ILE A 18 31.09 10.87 24.43
C ILE A 18 30.20 9.94 23.61
N VAL A 19 29.71 8.83 24.17
CA VAL A 19 28.84 7.88 23.47
C VAL A 19 27.51 8.53 23.08
N ILE A 20 26.86 9.25 24.01
CA ILE A 20 25.59 9.92 23.71
C ILE A 20 25.77 11.05 22.70
N ALA A 21 26.91 11.78 22.72
CA ALA A 21 27.21 12.81 21.75
C ALA A 21 27.35 12.23 20.33
N ILE A 22 28.08 11.12 20.19
CA ILE A 22 28.23 10.42 18.89
C ILE A 22 26.87 9.89 18.42
N MET A 23 26.07 9.26 19.28
CA MET A 23 24.74 8.77 18.94
C MET A 23 23.82 9.93 18.47
N ALA A 24 23.84 11.08 19.13
CA ALA A 24 23.04 12.23 18.76
C ALA A 24 23.37 12.70 17.32
N VAL A 25 24.66 12.82 16.97
CA VAL A 25 25.09 13.21 15.63
C VAL A 25 24.63 12.18 14.58
N LEU A 26 24.79 10.89 14.86
CA LEU A 26 24.39 9.81 13.94
C LEU A 26 22.86 9.84 13.69
N VAL A 27 22.06 9.99 14.74
CA VAL A 27 20.59 10.04 14.63
C VAL A 27 20.15 11.23 13.77
N VAL A 28 20.70 12.43 13.97
CA VAL A 28 20.35 13.63 13.19
C VAL A 28 20.61 13.42 11.69
N VAL A 29 21.70 12.75 11.32
CA VAL A 29 22.05 12.50 9.91
C VAL A 29 21.23 11.37 9.30
N LEU A 30 20.96 10.29 10.05
CA LEU A 30 20.30 9.09 9.52
C LEU A 30 18.77 9.18 9.51
N ALA A 31 18.14 9.90 10.47
CA ALA A 31 16.70 9.93 10.61
C ALA A 31 15.95 10.41 9.33
N PRO A 32 16.37 11.48 8.63
CA PRO A 32 15.68 11.90 7.41
C PRO A 32 15.72 10.86 6.28
N GLN A 33 16.83 10.14 6.14
CA GLN A 33 16.97 9.10 5.14
C GLN A 33 16.14 7.86 5.49
N TYR A 34 16.15 7.47 6.77
CA TYR A 34 15.34 6.36 7.26
C TYR A 34 13.85 6.57 6.98
N LEU A 35 13.30 7.77 7.25
CA LEU A 35 11.90 8.09 6.98
C LEU A 35 11.55 7.96 5.49
N LYS A 36 12.45 8.36 4.57
CA LYS A 36 12.26 8.17 3.14
C LYS A 36 12.19 6.69 2.73
N TYR A 37 13.04 5.84 3.32
CA TYR A 37 13.02 4.41 3.05
C TYR A 37 11.77 3.72 3.60
N VAL A 38 11.33 4.11 4.80
CA VAL A 38 10.09 3.59 5.39
C VAL A 38 8.89 3.93 4.49
N GLU A 39 8.79 5.18 4.02
CA GLU A 39 7.69 5.57 3.13
C GLU A 39 7.76 4.86 1.77
N LYS A 40 8.95 4.68 1.22
CA LYS A 40 9.12 3.88 -0.01
C LYS A 40 8.63 2.44 0.17
N SER A 41 8.92 1.83 1.33
CA SER A 41 8.43 0.49 1.67
C SER A 41 6.91 0.45 1.77
N ARG A 42 6.30 1.45 2.42
CA ARG A 42 4.83 1.58 2.52
C ARG A 42 4.16 1.70 1.15
N ASN A 43 4.73 2.55 0.29
CA ASN A 43 4.23 2.69 -1.08
C ASN A 43 4.30 1.38 -1.85
N SER A 44 5.39 0.62 -1.72
CA SER A 44 5.54 -0.69 -2.36
C SER A 44 4.49 -1.69 -1.86
N THR A 45 4.15 -1.65 -0.57
CA THR A 45 3.08 -2.49 -0.01
C THR A 45 1.71 -2.13 -0.61
N ASP A 46 1.38 -0.84 -0.71
CA ASP A 46 0.12 -0.41 -1.32
C ASP A 46 0.02 -0.81 -2.79
N LEU A 47 1.14 -0.69 -3.56
CA LEU A 47 1.20 -1.12 -4.96
C LEU A 47 1.05 -2.64 -5.10
N GLN A 48 1.65 -3.42 -4.21
CA GLN A 48 1.50 -4.86 -4.19
C GLN A 48 0.05 -5.26 -3.91
N ASN A 49 -0.56 -4.69 -2.88
CA ASN A 49 -1.96 -4.94 -2.55
C ASN A 49 -2.89 -4.61 -3.72
N ALA A 50 -2.67 -3.47 -4.39
CA ALA A 50 -3.44 -3.09 -5.56
C ALA A 50 -3.25 -4.05 -6.75
N THR A 51 -2.03 -4.50 -6.98
CA THR A 51 -1.71 -5.47 -8.05
C THR A 51 -2.37 -6.82 -7.78
N GLU A 52 -2.38 -7.29 -6.55
CA GLU A 52 -3.07 -8.52 -6.15
C GLU A 52 -4.58 -8.41 -6.39
N MET A 53 -5.20 -7.27 -6.02
CA MET A 53 -6.62 -7.03 -6.29
C MET A 53 -6.91 -7.01 -7.80
N VAL A 54 -6.11 -6.31 -8.60
CA VAL A 54 -6.27 -6.25 -10.06
C VAL A 54 -6.15 -7.63 -10.68
N THR A 55 -5.19 -8.43 -10.23
CA THR A 55 -5.03 -9.82 -10.69
C THR A 55 -6.24 -10.66 -10.34
N ALA A 56 -6.78 -10.53 -9.12
CA ALA A 56 -7.99 -11.22 -8.69
C ALA A 56 -9.19 -10.88 -9.59
N PHE A 57 -9.39 -9.60 -9.94
CA PHE A 57 -10.45 -9.17 -10.84
C PHE A 57 -10.30 -9.75 -12.25
N GLN A 58 -9.07 -9.79 -12.78
CA GLN A 58 -8.80 -10.34 -14.10
C GLN A 58 -9.02 -11.86 -14.15
N VAL A 59 -8.55 -12.58 -13.14
CA VAL A 59 -8.74 -14.03 -13.03
C VAL A 59 -10.22 -14.37 -12.96
N TYR A 60 -10.96 -13.69 -12.10
CA TYR A 60 -12.40 -13.90 -11.95
C TYR A 60 -13.19 -13.58 -13.21
N ALA A 61 -12.81 -12.53 -13.94
CA ALA A 61 -13.43 -12.18 -15.22
C ALA A 61 -13.18 -13.22 -16.34
N SER A 62 -12.11 -14.00 -16.21
CA SER A 62 -11.71 -15.01 -17.18
C SER A 62 -12.22 -16.41 -16.82
N ASP A 63 -12.84 -16.58 -15.66
CA ASP A 63 -13.32 -17.86 -15.16
C ASP A 63 -14.68 -18.21 -15.82
N PRO A 64 -14.76 -19.30 -16.63
CA PRO A 64 -15.98 -19.72 -17.25
C PRO A 64 -17.03 -20.31 -16.29
N ASP A 65 -16.61 -20.70 -15.08
CA ASP A 65 -17.47 -21.33 -14.09
C ASP A 65 -18.21 -20.30 -13.20
N VAL A 66 -17.94 -19.01 -13.37
CA VAL A 66 -18.64 -17.94 -12.66
C VAL A 66 -20.10 -17.89 -13.09
N ALA A 67 -21.01 -18.08 -12.12
CA ALA A 67 -22.45 -17.99 -12.38
C ALA A 67 -22.81 -16.63 -12.98
N THR A 68 -23.72 -16.61 -13.95
CA THR A 68 -24.12 -15.38 -14.68
C THR A 68 -24.64 -14.27 -13.74
N ALA A 69 -25.21 -14.66 -12.58
CA ALA A 69 -25.69 -13.71 -11.58
C ALA A 69 -24.55 -13.00 -10.82
N ASP A 70 -23.38 -13.66 -10.72
CA ASP A 70 -22.21 -13.15 -10.02
C ASP A 70 -21.15 -12.57 -10.97
N ALA A 71 -21.35 -12.73 -12.29
CA ALA A 71 -20.42 -12.26 -13.30
C ALA A 71 -20.42 -10.73 -13.45
N TYR A 72 -19.32 -10.19 -13.94
CA TYR A 72 -19.25 -8.79 -14.32
C TYR A 72 -20.23 -8.47 -15.47
N LYS A 73 -20.93 -7.36 -15.36
CA LYS A 73 -21.82 -6.86 -16.40
C LYS A 73 -21.06 -5.92 -17.34
N ALA A 74 -21.14 -6.20 -18.63
CA ALA A 74 -20.54 -5.38 -19.66
C ALA A 74 -21.08 -3.94 -19.63
N GLY A 75 -20.23 -2.97 -19.91
CA GLY A 75 -20.54 -1.55 -19.86
C GLY A 75 -20.60 -0.94 -18.47
N GLU A 76 -20.58 -1.74 -17.42
CA GLU A 76 -20.65 -1.26 -16.03
C GLU A 76 -19.26 -1.16 -15.37
N LYS A 77 -19.19 -0.43 -14.27
CA LYS A 77 -17.96 -0.17 -13.51
C LYS A 77 -18.04 -0.74 -12.10
N PHE A 78 -16.88 -0.88 -11.49
CA PHE A 78 -16.71 -0.99 -10.05
C PHE A 78 -15.57 -0.09 -9.60
N THR A 79 -15.65 0.37 -8.36
CA THR A 79 -14.63 1.24 -7.76
C THR A 79 -14.22 0.66 -6.42
N VAL A 80 -12.92 0.44 -6.24
CA VAL A 80 -12.30 -0.01 -4.99
C VAL A 80 -11.56 1.17 -4.39
N THR A 81 -11.99 1.65 -3.25
CA THR A 81 -11.35 2.74 -2.51
C THR A 81 -10.66 2.17 -1.28
N VAL A 82 -9.35 2.30 -1.21
CA VAL A 82 -8.53 1.85 -0.07
C VAL A 82 -8.00 3.06 0.67
N SER A 83 -8.41 3.19 1.92
CA SER A 83 -8.01 4.26 2.84
C SER A 83 -7.32 3.71 4.09
N SER A 84 -6.86 4.58 4.96
CA SER A 84 -6.29 4.18 6.26
C SER A 84 -7.30 3.51 7.19
N SER A 85 -8.61 3.69 6.95
CA SER A 85 -9.70 3.09 7.73
C SER A 85 -10.22 1.77 7.17
N GLY A 86 -9.81 1.39 5.97
CA GLY A 86 -10.24 0.14 5.31
C GLY A 86 -10.48 0.32 3.82
N THR A 87 -11.03 -0.73 3.22
CA THR A 87 -11.40 -0.79 1.81
C THR A 87 -12.92 -0.71 1.68
N THR A 88 -13.40 0.01 0.67
CA THR A 88 -14.81 0.04 0.27
C THR A 88 -14.94 -0.25 -1.22
N ILE A 89 -15.99 -0.96 -1.62
CA ILE A 89 -16.24 -1.32 -3.02
C ILE A 89 -17.64 -0.82 -3.40
N GLY A 90 -17.70 -0.02 -4.43
CA GLY A 90 -18.92 0.61 -4.94
C GLY A 90 -19.16 0.38 -6.42
N GLU A 91 -20.18 1.02 -6.94
CA GLU A 91 -20.70 0.97 -8.32
C GLU A 91 -21.44 -0.34 -8.65
N ASN A 92 -21.93 -0.42 -9.89
CA ASN A 92 -22.87 -1.48 -10.29
C ASN A 92 -22.26 -2.90 -10.26
N ASN A 93 -20.97 -3.04 -10.56
CA ASN A 93 -20.25 -4.32 -10.50
C ASN A 93 -19.60 -4.62 -9.13
N ALA A 94 -20.01 -3.93 -8.07
CA ALA A 94 -19.41 -4.11 -6.74
C ALA A 94 -19.59 -5.54 -6.20
N ALA A 95 -20.71 -6.20 -6.48
CA ALA A 95 -20.97 -7.57 -6.05
C ALA A 95 -19.98 -8.55 -6.69
N ALA A 96 -19.77 -8.45 -8.00
CA ALA A 96 -18.79 -9.27 -8.74
C ALA A 96 -17.35 -8.99 -8.28
N ALA A 97 -17.00 -7.72 -8.02
CA ALA A 97 -15.69 -7.36 -7.50
C ALA A 97 -15.44 -7.93 -6.09
N LYS A 98 -16.43 -7.90 -5.20
CA LYS A 98 -16.34 -8.54 -3.88
C LYS A 98 -16.19 -10.06 -3.99
N ALA A 99 -16.93 -10.71 -4.89
CA ALA A 99 -16.81 -12.14 -5.15
C ALA A 99 -15.42 -12.51 -5.64
N ALA A 100 -14.86 -11.73 -6.58
CA ALA A 100 -13.50 -11.92 -7.09
C ALA A 100 -12.44 -11.87 -5.98
N LEU A 101 -12.54 -10.92 -5.07
CA LEU A 101 -11.61 -10.80 -3.94
C LEU A 101 -11.78 -11.92 -2.91
N PHE A 102 -12.99 -12.43 -2.74
CA PHE A 102 -13.24 -13.59 -1.90
C PHE A 102 -12.63 -14.87 -2.48
N GLU A 103 -12.83 -15.14 -3.77
CA GLU A 103 -12.24 -16.31 -4.44
C GLU A 103 -10.70 -16.27 -4.44
N ALA A 104 -10.12 -15.06 -4.50
CA ALA A 104 -8.68 -14.85 -4.36
C ALA A 104 -8.17 -14.94 -2.91
N GLY A 105 -9.03 -15.13 -1.91
CA GLY A 105 -8.65 -15.19 -0.50
C GLY A 105 -8.33 -13.83 0.13
N LEU A 106 -8.65 -12.73 -0.54
CA LEU A 106 -8.40 -11.35 -0.07
C LEU A 106 -9.55 -10.79 0.79
N SER A 107 -10.67 -11.50 0.86
CA SER A 107 -11.83 -11.16 1.69
C SER A 107 -12.34 -12.37 2.45
N THR A 108 -13.03 -12.15 3.56
CA THR A 108 -13.54 -13.22 4.44
C THR A 108 -14.89 -13.78 4.00
N ALA A 109 -15.62 -13.07 3.13
CA ALA A 109 -16.91 -13.51 2.58
C ALA A 109 -17.19 -12.82 1.23
N LYS A 110 -18.01 -13.45 0.36
CA LYS A 110 -18.41 -12.91 -0.95
C LYS A 110 -19.04 -11.51 -0.89
N THR A 111 -19.65 -11.15 0.20
CA THR A 111 -20.31 -9.85 0.40
C THR A 111 -19.50 -8.87 1.22
N ALA A 112 -18.38 -9.34 1.82
CA ALA A 112 -17.53 -8.53 2.66
C ALA A 112 -16.50 -7.75 1.84
N GLU A 113 -16.12 -6.60 2.35
CA GLU A 113 -15.00 -5.82 1.84
C GLU A 113 -13.67 -6.36 2.40
N PRO A 114 -12.57 -6.24 1.65
CA PRO A 114 -11.25 -6.61 2.16
C PRO A 114 -10.87 -5.78 3.39
N THR A 115 -10.07 -6.36 4.27
CA THR A 115 -9.51 -5.64 5.42
C THR A 115 -8.24 -4.85 5.09
N THR A 116 -7.86 -4.82 3.82
CA THR A 116 -6.70 -4.08 3.32
C THR A 116 -6.83 -2.59 3.61
N THR A 117 -5.75 -1.98 4.10
CA THR A 117 -5.68 -0.56 4.40
C THR A 117 -4.53 0.10 3.64
N CYS A 118 -4.67 1.37 3.33
CA CYS A 118 -3.59 2.18 2.78
C CYS A 118 -2.55 2.46 3.87
N VAL A 119 -1.29 2.13 3.62
CA VAL A 119 -0.18 2.30 4.58
C VAL A 119 0.71 3.49 4.25
N SER A 120 0.71 4.01 3.02
CA SER A 120 1.38 5.25 2.65
C SER A 120 0.85 6.43 3.45
N ARG A 121 1.71 7.42 3.72
CA ARG A 121 1.37 8.59 4.52
C ARG A 121 1.72 9.93 3.87
N THR A 122 2.62 9.92 2.91
CA THR A 122 3.13 11.15 2.29
C THR A 122 2.85 11.24 0.81
N ASN A 123 2.85 10.12 0.08
CA ASN A 123 2.61 10.11 -1.36
C ASN A 123 1.11 10.05 -1.68
N TRP A 124 0.36 9.30 -0.89
CA TRP A 124 -1.10 9.24 -0.87
C TRP A 124 -1.58 8.73 0.48
N THR A 125 -2.81 9.02 0.86
CA THR A 125 -3.48 8.48 2.05
C THR A 125 -4.68 7.61 1.70
N THR A 126 -5.11 7.71 0.45
CA THR A 126 -6.18 6.91 -0.14
C THR A 126 -5.82 6.66 -1.59
N TYR A 127 -6.01 5.43 -2.07
CA TYR A 127 -5.92 5.11 -3.49
C TYR A 127 -7.20 4.44 -3.98
N VAL A 128 -7.47 4.61 -5.27
CA VAL A 128 -8.70 4.13 -5.91
C VAL A 128 -8.33 3.36 -7.16
N ILE A 129 -8.94 2.19 -7.31
CA ILE A 129 -8.89 1.35 -8.49
C ILE A 129 -10.28 1.35 -9.10
N THR A 130 -10.42 1.82 -10.34
CA THR A 130 -11.68 1.79 -11.08
C THR A 130 -11.55 0.76 -12.21
N GLY A 131 -12.35 -0.29 -12.16
CA GLY A 131 -12.47 -1.26 -13.25
C GLY A 131 -13.67 -0.93 -14.12
N THR A 132 -13.48 -0.82 -15.42
CA THR A 132 -14.53 -0.67 -16.42
C THR A 132 -14.57 -1.92 -17.28
N VAL A 133 -15.72 -2.61 -17.30
CA VAL A 133 -15.92 -3.85 -18.04
C VAL A 133 -16.35 -3.52 -19.47
N ALA A 134 -15.57 -3.94 -20.44
CA ALA A 134 -15.91 -3.78 -21.85
C ALA A 134 -16.90 -4.85 -22.31
N ASP A 135 -17.52 -4.64 -23.48
CA ASP A 135 -18.51 -5.57 -24.06
C ASP A 135 -17.93 -6.98 -24.35
N ASN A 136 -16.62 -7.07 -24.54
CA ASN A 136 -15.91 -8.34 -24.72
C ASN A 136 -15.53 -9.04 -23.42
N GLY A 137 -15.96 -8.50 -22.26
CA GLY A 137 -15.64 -9.02 -20.93
C GLY A 137 -14.25 -8.62 -20.39
N SER A 138 -13.42 -7.92 -21.15
CA SER A 138 -12.14 -7.42 -20.64
C SER A 138 -12.35 -6.26 -19.66
N ILE A 139 -11.46 -6.14 -18.66
CA ILE A 139 -11.54 -5.05 -17.69
C ILE A 139 -10.39 -4.06 -17.94
N LYS A 140 -10.75 -2.79 -18.17
CA LYS A 140 -9.79 -1.69 -18.16
C LYS A 140 -9.70 -1.11 -16.77
N PHE A 141 -8.48 -0.93 -16.27
CA PHE A 141 -8.23 -0.35 -14.95
C PHE A 141 -7.70 1.08 -15.08
N ASP A 142 -8.31 1.96 -14.32
CA ASP A 142 -7.86 3.35 -14.11
C ASP A 142 -7.54 3.53 -12.61
N TYR A 143 -6.49 4.31 -12.31
CA TYR A 143 -5.99 4.49 -10.96
C TYR A 143 -5.98 5.97 -10.59
N SER A 144 -6.31 6.27 -9.35
CA SER A 144 -6.19 7.62 -8.78
C SER A 144 -5.84 7.56 -7.30
N CYS A 145 -5.46 8.67 -6.71
CA CYS A 145 -5.21 8.76 -5.29
C CYS A 145 -5.54 10.16 -4.74
N SER A 146 -5.61 10.26 -3.42
CA SER A 146 -5.82 11.52 -2.72
C SER A 146 -5.00 11.61 -1.42
N GLY A 147 -4.95 12.80 -0.84
CA GLY A 147 -4.29 13.08 0.43
C GLY A 147 -2.76 13.00 0.38
N GLY A 148 -2.14 13.18 -0.77
CA GLY A 148 -0.70 13.08 -0.96
C GLY A 148 -0.11 14.22 -1.80
N LYS A 149 1.09 13.99 -2.34
CA LYS A 149 1.86 14.98 -3.10
C LYS A 149 1.28 15.29 -4.49
N SER A 150 0.63 14.32 -5.13
CA SER A 150 0.05 14.47 -6.47
C SER A 150 -1.12 13.51 -6.63
N ALA A 151 -2.18 13.95 -7.31
CA ALA A 151 -3.34 13.11 -7.62
C ALA A 151 -2.97 11.90 -8.50
N ASP A 152 -1.92 12.01 -9.29
CA ASP A 152 -1.48 10.95 -10.21
C ASP A 152 -0.34 10.09 -9.65
N ALA A 153 0.08 10.32 -8.39
CA ALA A 153 1.23 9.63 -7.81
C ALA A 153 1.05 8.11 -7.82
N PHE A 154 -0.12 7.63 -7.47
CA PHE A 154 -0.46 6.22 -7.44
C PHE A 154 -0.57 5.63 -8.86
N ALA A 155 -1.26 6.32 -9.77
CA ALA A 155 -1.39 5.88 -11.17
C ALA A 155 -0.03 5.77 -11.87
N ASN A 156 0.85 6.75 -11.67
CA ASN A 156 2.22 6.71 -12.20
C ASN A 156 3.04 5.56 -11.62
N ALA A 157 2.88 5.27 -10.34
CA ALA A 157 3.57 4.16 -9.68
C ALA A 157 3.07 2.80 -10.18
N MET A 158 1.76 2.62 -10.38
CA MET A 158 1.16 1.42 -10.98
C MET A 158 1.60 1.22 -12.44
N ALA A 159 1.80 2.29 -13.19
CA ALA A 159 2.33 2.24 -14.55
C ALA A 159 3.86 2.00 -14.63
N GLY A 160 4.53 1.83 -13.49
CA GLY A 160 5.99 1.67 -13.43
C GLY A 160 6.78 2.95 -13.74
N LYS A 161 6.11 4.11 -13.77
CA LYS A 161 6.75 5.41 -13.99
C LYS A 161 7.20 5.97 -12.64
N THR A 162 8.51 6.09 -12.45
CA THR A 162 9.09 6.80 -11.30
C THR A 162 8.61 8.25 -11.32
N THR A 163 7.92 8.69 -10.29
CA THR A 163 7.61 10.11 -10.09
C THR A 163 8.91 10.86 -9.76
N THR A 164 9.60 11.36 -10.77
CA THR A 164 10.58 12.43 -10.56
C THR A 164 9.78 13.64 -10.11
N SER A 165 9.92 14.02 -8.86
CA SER A 165 9.40 15.30 -8.38
C SER A 165 10.13 16.42 -9.14
N SER A 166 9.50 16.94 -10.18
CA SER A 166 9.88 18.24 -10.72
C SER A 166 9.53 19.27 -9.64
N GLY A 167 10.52 19.61 -8.80
CA GLY A 167 10.46 20.79 -7.97
C GLY A 167 10.41 21.99 -8.89
N SER A 168 9.22 22.54 -9.12
CA SER A 168 9.02 23.86 -9.63
C SER A 168 9.48 24.82 -8.54
N GLY A 169 10.75 25.24 -8.61
CA GLY A 169 11.21 26.43 -7.92
C GLY A 169 10.70 27.64 -8.67
N SER A 170 10.04 28.50 -7.97
CA SER A 170 9.88 29.93 -8.22
C SER A 170 9.82 30.63 -6.88
#